data_f93936ba0282b9a46f62a01a559774a2
#
_entry.id   f93936ba0282b9a46f62a01a559774a2
#
_cell.length_a   1.000
_cell.length_b   1.000
_cell.length_c   1.000
_cell.angle_alpha   90.00
_cell.angle_beta   90.00
_cell.angle_gamma   90.00
#
_symmetry.space_group_name_H-M   'P 1'
#
loop_
_entity.id
_entity.type
_entity.pdbx_description
1 polymer ?
#
loop_
_entity_poly.entity_id
_entity_poly.type
_entity_poly.pdbx_seq_one_letter_code
_entity_poly.pdbx_strand_id
1 'polypeptide(L)'
;MIVIAWNCQGLGSSLVDWTFTEEVRAKEPLLVFLLKTKAEASRIKGIQNKLEYIQGITVPSDERSGGLAMLWRKGMDVRFKSYSNSHIDVEVYESSSLSPWRAIGFYGQLDVARRDNRGNYWKL
;
A
#
# COMPACT_ATOMS: atom_id res chain seq x y z
N MET A 1 3.33 -13.99 4.90
CA MET A 1 2.95 -12.81 4.10
C MET A 1 3.45 -11.56 4.78
N ILE A 2 4.14 -10.71 4.04
CA ILE A 2 4.70 -9.47 4.59
C ILE A 2 4.01 -8.28 3.94
N VAL A 3 3.49 -7.38 4.77
CA VAL A 3 2.98 -6.09 4.35
C VAL A 3 3.68 -5.01 5.17
N ILE A 4 3.94 -3.87 4.56
CA ILE A 4 4.61 -2.75 5.22
C ILE A 4 3.68 -1.55 5.21
N ALA A 5 3.53 -0.91 6.37
CA ALA A 5 2.93 0.41 6.49
C ALA A 5 4.05 1.39 6.87
N TRP A 6 4.20 2.45 6.10
CA TRP A 6 5.27 3.41 6.27
C TRP A 6 4.74 4.84 6.34
N ASN A 7 5.02 5.51 7.44
CA ASN A 7 4.69 6.92 7.59
C ASN A 7 5.84 7.76 7.04
N CYS A 8 5.62 8.39 5.90
CA CYS A 8 6.67 9.03 5.14
C CYS A 8 7.01 10.44 5.61
N GLN A 9 6.05 11.15 6.16
CA GLN A 9 6.19 12.55 6.57
C GLN A 9 6.82 13.45 5.50
N GLY A 10 6.36 13.28 4.26
CA GLY A 10 6.89 14.05 3.14
C GLY A 10 7.97 13.31 2.38
N LEU A 11 7.57 12.36 1.53
CA LEU A 11 8.46 11.75 0.56
C LEU A 11 9.11 12.84 -0.29
N GLY A 12 10.40 12.73 -0.48
CA GLY A 12 11.15 13.71 -1.27
C GLY A 12 12.42 14.16 -0.59
N SER A 13 12.57 13.89 0.72
CA SER A 13 13.88 13.96 1.30
C SER A 13 14.65 12.71 0.89
N SER A 14 15.89 12.86 0.49
CA SER A 14 16.71 11.74 0.04
C SER A 14 16.92 10.70 1.13
N LEU A 15 16.96 11.11 2.38
CA LEU A 15 17.10 10.19 3.51
C LEU A 15 15.87 9.29 3.70
N VAL A 16 14.68 9.88 3.61
CA VAL A 16 13.43 9.12 3.73
C VAL A 16 13.30 8.13 2.57
N ASP A 17 13.59 8.56 1.35
CA ASP A 17 13.52 7.70 0.17
C ASP A 17 14.51 6.54 0.29
N TRP A 18 15.70 6.80 0.76
CA TRP A 18 16.72 5.76 0.92
C TRP A 18 16.31 4.74 1.97
N THR A 19 15.87 5.18 3.14
CA THR A 19 15.47 4.31 4.24
C THR A 19 14.31 3.41 3.81
N PHE A 20 13.30 3.99 3.18
CA PHE A 20 12.15 3.26 2.67
C PHE A 20 12.58 2.21 1.64
N THR A 21 13.41 2.60 0.69
CA THR A 21 13.89 1.70 -0.37
C THR A 21 14.62 0.50 0.22
N GLU A 22 15.48 0.71 1.21
CA GLU A 22 16.22 -0.36 1.85
C GLU A 22 15.29 -1.34 2.59
N GLU A 23 14.27 -0.83 3.29
CA GLU A 23 13.29 -1.67 3.97
C GLU A 23 12.50 -2.55 2.98
N VAL A 24 12.05 -1.96 1.88
CA VAL A 24 11.31 -2.71 0.86
C VAL A 24 12.18 -3.78 0.23
N ARG A 25 13.42 -3.46 -0.09
CA ARG A 25 14.35 -4.44 -0.68
C ARG A 25 14.67 -5.58 0.27
N ALA A 26 14.81 -5.27 1.55
CA ALA A 26 15.16 -6.28 2.56
C ALA A 26 14.01 -7.24 2.83
N LYS A 27 12.79 -6.75 2.87
CA LYS A 27 11.61 -7.53 3.29
C LYS A 27 10.76 -8.07 2.14
N GLU A 28 10.92 -7.51 0.95
CA GLU A 28 10.16 -7.90 -0.23
C GLU A 28 8.66 -8.06 0.04
N PRO A 29 7.99 -7.02 0.56
CA PRO A 29 6.59 -7.14 0.95
C PRO A 29 5.67 -7.35 -0.25
N LEU A 30 4.51 -7.96 -0.02
CA LEU A 30 3.46 -8.08 -1.04
C LEU A 30 2.78 -6.73 -1.29
N LEU A 31 2.50 -6.02 -0.21
CA LEU A 31 1.88 -4.69 -0.26
C LEU A 31 2.71 -3.70 0.53
N VAL A 32 2.72 -2.47 0.05
CA VAL A 32 3.31 -1.35 0.77
C VAL A 32 2.26 -0.25 0.87
N PHE A 33 1.92 0.15 2.09
CA PHE A 33 1.01 1.25 2.34
C PHE A 33 1.79 2.45 2.85
N LEU A 34 1.72 3.55 2.10
CA LEU A 34 2.40 4.79 2.42
C LEU A 34 1.37 5.79 2.92
N LEU A 35 1.64 6.41 4.05
CA LEU A 35 0.79 7.47 4.58
C LEU A 35 1.61 8.73 4.80
N LYS A 36 0.92 9.87 4.77
CA LYS A 36 1.52 11.22 4.85
C LYS A 36 2.61 11.40 3.79
N THR A 37 2.31 11.00 2.58
CA THR A 37 3.28 11.09 1.49
C THR A 37 3.63 12.52 1.16
N LYS A 38 2.67 13.44 1.27
CA LYS A 38 2.80 14.86 0.90
C LYS A 38 3.45 15.05 -0.47
N ALA A 39 3.23 14.09 -1.34
CA ALA A 39 3.88 14.03 -2.64
C ALA A 39 2.84 13.95 -3.75
N GLU A 40 3.20 14.46 -4.90
CA GLU A 40 2.39 14.33 -6.10
C GLU A 40 2.49 12.90 -6.66
N ALA A 41 1.49 12.53 -7.47
CA ALA A 41 1.42 11.20 -8.06
C ALA A 41 2.67 10.86 -8.89
N SER A 42 3.25 11.84 -9.58
CA SER A 42 4.47 11.65 -10.37
C SER A 42 5.65 11.18 -9.52
N ARG A 43 5.74 11.65 -8.29
CA ARG A 43 6.81 11.30 -7.38
C ARG A 43 6.66 9.90 -6.84
N ILE A 44 5.44 9.52 -6.50
CA ILE A 44 5.11 8.14 -6.12
C ILE A 44 5.45 7.20 -7.27
N LYS A 45 5.13 7.58 -8.49
CA LYS A 45 5.44 6.79 -9.68
C LYS A 45 6.94 6.58 -9.87
N GLY A 46 7.75 7.58 -9.57
CA GLY A 46 9.21 7.45 -9.60
C GLY A 46 9.71 6.42 -8.59
N ILE A 47 9.15 6.40 -7.40
CA ILE A 47 9.47 5.41 -6.37
C ILE A 47 9.02 4.01 -6.80
N GLN A 48 7.83 3.88 -7.39
CA GLN A 48 7.33 2.62 -7.91
C GLN A 48 8.28 2.02 -8.94
N ASN A 49 8.73 2.82 -9.90
CA ASN A 49 9.65 2.36 -10.93
C ASN A 49 10.98 1.91 -10.35
N LYS A 50 11.50 2.63 -9.38
CA LYS A 50 12.78 2.32 -8.73
C LYS A 50 12.73 1.00 -7.95
N LEU A 51 11.58 0.69 -7.38
CA LEU A 51 11.38 -0.52 -6.56
C LEU A 51 10.75 -1.68 -7.31
N GLU A 52 10.37 -1.48 -8.57
CA GLU A 52 9.60 -2.46 -9.36
C GLU A 52 8.21 -2.76 -8.80
N TYR A 53 7.68 -1.87 -7.95
CA TYR A 53 6.30 -1.90 -7.46
C TYR A 53 5.46 -0.99 -8.34
N ILE A 54 5.32 -1.36 -9.60
CA ILE A 54 4.79 -0.47 -10.65
C ILE A 54 3.28 -0.33 -10.65
N GLN A 55 2.57 -1.10 -9.83
CA GLN A 55 1.12 -1.01 -9.70
C GLN A 55 0.75 -0.42 -8.35
N GLY A 56 -0.33 0.33 -8.32
CA GLY A 56 -0.78 0.90 -7.08
C GLY A 56 -1.88 1.92 -7.25
N ILE A 57 -2.36 2.40 -6.11
CA ILE A 57 -3.37 3.44 -5.99
C ILE A 57 -2.76 4.57 -5.19
N THR A 58 -2.86 5.79 -5.70
CA THR A 58 -2.36 6.99 -5.03
C THR A 58 -3.51 7.93 -4.78
N VAL A 59 -3.64 8.36 -3.52
CA VAL A 59 -4.55 9.44 -3.13
C VAL A 59 -3.70 10.68 -2.85
N PRO A 60 -3.81 11.73 -3.65
CA PRO A 60 -2.97 12.92 -3.48
C PRO A 60 -3.20 13.61 -2.14
N SER A 61 -2.20 14.32 -1.67
CA SER A 61 -2.35 15.17 -0.49
C SER A 61 -3.24 16.37 -0.82
N ASP A 62 -4.01 16.79 0.17
CA ASP A 62 -4.76 18.05 0.13
C ASP A 62 -4.44 18.87 1.39
N GLU A 63 -5.17 19.96 1.62
CA GLU A 63 -4.92 20.83 2.78
C GLU A 63 -5.14 20.15 4.13
N ARG A 64 -5.89 19.03 4.16
CA ARG A 64 -6.28 18.33 5.38
C ARG A 64 -5.59 16.98 5.53
N SER A 65 -5.18 16.40 4.43
CA SER A 65 -4.66 15.04 4.38
C SER A 65 -3.26 15.02 3.78
N GLY A 66 -2.39 14.24 4.36
CA GLY A 66 -1.01 14.12 3.91
C GLY A 66 -0.79 13.25 2.68
N GLY A 67 -1.85 12.67 2.12
CA GLY A 67 -1.76 11.76 0.99
C GLY A 67 -1.50 10.31 1.40
N LEU A 68 -1.97 9.39 0.56
CA LEU A 68 -1.85 7.94 0.78
C LEU A 68 -1.42 7.26 -0.52
N ALA A 69 -0.76 6.12 -0.40
CA ALA A 69 -0.51 5.25 -1.54
C ALA A 69 -0.50 3.80 -1.10
N MET A 70 -1.06 2.92 -1.94
CA MET A 70 -0.98 1.48 -1.77
C MET A 70 -0.30 0.90 -3.00
N LEU A 71 0.85 0.27 -2.82
CA LEU A 71 1.67 -0.23 -3.91
C LEU A 71 1.83 -1.74 -3.82
N TRP A 72 1.92 -2.41 -4.97
CA TRP A 72 2.15 -3.85 -5.03
C TRP A 72 2.98 -4.23 -6.24
N ARG A 73 3.53 -5.43 -6.21
CA ARG A 73 4.37 -5.95 -7.28
C ARG A 73 3.58 -6.24 -8.54
N LYS A 74 4.25 -6.13 -9.68
CA LYS A 74 3.71 -6.57 -10.96
C LYS A 74 3.32 -8.04 -10.89
N GLY A 75 2.17 -8.37 -11.46
CA GLY A 75 1.68 -9.74 -11.52
C GLY A 75 0.77 -10.15 -10.38
N MET A 76 0.65 -9.35 -9.34
CA MET A 76 -0.32 -9.61 -8.28
C MET A 76 -1.72 -9.22 -8.71
N ASP A 77 -2.70 -10.05 -8.38
CA ASP A 77 -4.11 -9.76 -8.63
C ASP A 77 -4.67 -8.99 -7.43
N VAL A 78 -4.60 -7.68 -7.51
CA VAL A 78 -5.12 -6.78 -6.47
C VAL A 78 -6.31 -6.04 -7.05
N ARG A 79 -7.44 -6.15 -6.37
CA ARG A 79 -8.69 -5.53 -6.80
C ARG A 79 -9.07 -4.39 -5.88
N PHE A 80 -9.26 -3.23 -6.50
CA PHE A 80 -9.67 -2.02 -5.80
C PHE A 80 -11.10 -2.15 -5.27
N LYS A 81 -11.33 -1.72 -4.04
CA LYS A 81 -12.66 -1.71 -3.43
C LYS A 81 -13.14 -0.28 -3.21
N SER A 82 -12.40 0.52 -2.49
CA SER A 82 -12.77 1.91 -2.21
C SER A 82 -11.58 2.73 -1.75
N TYR A 83 -11.73 4.04 -1.80
CA TYR A 83 -10.75 4.95 -1.24
C TYR A 83 -11.42 6.25 -0.77
N SER A 84 -10.71 6.98 0.08
CA SER A 84 -11.05 8.34 0.49
C SER A 84 -9.76 9.09 0.78
N ASN A 85 -9.86 10.30 1.30
CA ASN A 85 -8.68 11.05 1.73
C ASN A 85 -7.94 10.38 2.90
N SER A 86 -8.58 9.43 3.56
CA SER A 86 -8.04 8.80 4.77
C SER A 86 -7.91 7.28 4.68
N HIS A 87 -8.33 6.64 3.59
CA HIS A 87 -8.21 5.18 3.47
C HIS A 87 -8.02 4.70 2.05
N ILE A 88 -7.45 3.50 1.91
CA ILE A 88 -7.42 2.71 0.67
C ILE A 88 -7.76 1.28 1.05
N ASP A 89 -8.70 0.68 0.30
CA ASP A 89 -9.23 -0.65 0.55
C ASP A 89 -9.09 -1.51 -0.69
N VAL A 90 -8.39 -2.63 -0.57
CA VAL A 90 -8.15 -3.55 -1.68
C VAL A 90 -8.39 -4.99 -1.26
N GLU A 91 -8.72 -5.85 -2.23
CA GLU A 91 -8.70 -7.30 -2.06
C GLU A 91 -7.54 -7.89 -2.85
N VAL A 92 -6.86 -8.87 -2.27
CA VAL A 92 -5.73 -9.55 -2.90
C VAL A 92 -6.10 -11.01 -3.15
N TYR A 93 -5.94 -11.44 -4.39
CA TYR A 93 -6.22 -12.80 -4.83
C TYR A 93 -4.90 -13.48 -5.15
N GLU A 94 -4.53 -14.45 -4.34
CA GLU A 94 -3.34 -15.26 -4.56
C GLU A 94 -3.71 -16.55 -5.26
N SER A 95 -2.94 -16.94 -6.27
CA SER A 95 -3.21 -18.15 -7.05
C SER A 95 -3.15 -19.43 -6.23
N SER A 96 -2.43 -19.42 -5.12
CA SER A 96 -2.30 -20.57 -4.22
C SER A 96 -3.37 -20.62 -3.14
N SER A 97 -4.26 -19.61 -3.07
CA SER A 97 -5.27 -19.52 -2.03
C SER A 97 -6.67 -19.52 -2.64
N LEU A 98 -7.58 -20.27 -2.02
CA LEU A 98 -8.97 -20.31 -2.45
C LEU A 98 -9.77 -19.10 -2.00
N SER A 99 -9.28 -18.34 -1.02
CA SER A 99 -9.98 -17.18 -0.47
C SER A 99 -9.13 -15.93 -0.62
N PRO A 100 -9.71 -14.83 -1.08
CA PRO A 100 -8.98 -13.56 -1.09
C PRO A 100 -8.78 -13.06 0.35
N TRP A 101 -7.80 -12.20 0.50
CA TRP A 101 -7.67 -11.45 1.73
C TRP A 101 -7.79 -9.95 1.43
N ARG A 102 -8.12 -9.19 2.45
CA ARG A 102 -8.42 -7.78 2.34
C ARG A 102 -7.41 -6.97 3.10
N ALA A 103 -6.93 -5.90 2.50
CA ALA A 103 -6.06 -4.95 3.16
C ALA A 103 -6.73 -3.57 3.14
N ILE A 104 -6.90 -2.98 4.31
CA ILE A 104 -7.44 -1.64 4.46
C ILE A 104 -6.39 -0.79 5.12
N GLY A 105 -5.81 0.14 4.34
CA GLY A 105 -4.92 1.14 4.88
C GLY A 105 -5.73 2.36 5.25
N PHE A 106 -5.64 2.79 6.49
CA PHE A 106 -6.26 4.04 6.92
C PHE A 106 -5.33 4.76 7.91
N TYR A 107 -5.72 5.95 8.30
CA TYR A 107 -4.84 6.87 8.99
C TYR A 107 -4.14 6.20 10.17
N GLY A 108 -2.83 5.98 10.02
CA GLY A 108 -1.99 5.42 11.06
C GLY A 108 -1.92 3.91 11.13
N GLN A 109 -2.65 3.16 10.27
CA GLN A 109 -2.60 1.70 10.39
C GLN A 109 -2.99 0.98 9.09
N LEU A 110 -2.53 -0.26 8.99
CA LEU A 110 -2.89 -1.18 7.92
C LEU A 110 -3.49 -2.44 8.54
N ASP A 111 -4.76 -2.68 8.28
CA ASP A 111 -5.45 -3.88 8.72
C ASP A 111 -5.50 -4.91 7.59
N VAL A 112 -5.19 -6.15 7.92
CA VAL A 112 -5.23 -7.26 6.97
C VAL A 112 -6.17 -8.32 7.53
N ALA A 113 -7.08 -8.80 6.69
CA ALA A 113 -8.05 -9.81 7.06
C ALA A 113 -8.24 -10.81 5.93
N ARG A 114 -8.44 -12.08 6.27
CA ARG A 114 -8.75 -13.13 5.31
C ARG A 114 -10.25 -13.35 5.25
N ARG A 115 -10.79 -13.55 4.03
CA ARG A 115 -12.19 -13.86 3.84
C ARG A 115 -12.41 -15.37 3.96
N ASP A 116 -13.42 -15.79 4.74
CA ASP A 116 -13.83 -17.17 4.85
C ASP A 116 -14.81 -17.57 3.72
N ASN A 117 -15.26 -18.83 3.71
CA ASN A 117 -16.16 -19.34 2.69
C ASN A 117 -17.56 -18.72 2.74
N ARG A 118 -17.90 -18.06 3.83
CA ARG A 118 -19.20 -17.38 4.01
C ARG A 118 -19.15 -15.92 3.62
N GLY A 119 -17.99 -15.40 3.23
CA GLY A 119 -17.80 -14.00 2.90
C GLY A 119 -17.43 -13.10 4.08
N ASN A 120 -17.25 -13.67 5.27
CA ASN A 120 -16.82 -12.90 6.43
C ASN A 120 -15.30 -12.74 6.43
N TYR A 121 -14.85 -11.59 6.93
CA TYR A 121 -13.41 -11.32 7.08
C TYR A 121 -13.00 -11.47 8.53
N TRP A 122 -11.81 -11.99 8.76
CA TRP A 122 -11.21 -12.06 10.08
C TRP A 122 -9.73 -11.70 9.99
N LYS A 123 -9.24 -11.03 11.03
CA LYS A 123 -7.87 -10.51 11.06
C LYS A 123 -6.83 -11.63 11.13
N LEU A 124 -5.74 -11.39 10.44
CA LEU A 124 -4.57 -12.25 10.50
C LEU A 124 -3.68 -11.91 11.69
#